data_22b8b93ab5d12b823657a30a981626da
#
_entry.id   22b8b93ab5d12b823657a30a981626da
#
_cell.length_a   1.000
_cell.length_b   1.000
_cell.length_c   1.000
_cell.angle_alpha   90.00
_cell.angle_beta   90.00
_cell.angle_gamma   90.00
#
_symmetry.space_group_name_H-M   'P 1'
#
loop_
_entity.id
_entity.type
_entity.pdbx_description
1 polymer ?
#
loop_
_entity_poly.entity_id
_entity_poly.type
_entity_poly.pdbx_seq_one_letter_code
_entity_poly.pdbx_strand_id
1 'polypeptide(L)'
;EFEYLKELNLDLVIVVAYGQLISKKILDLSKKGFLNIHASLLPKWRGAAPIQRSILNNEKKTGISFMKIDEKLDSGPVCNKYSVDILDQDNAETLSEKLSYLSTEKILENVQNVLEGEAIFKEQDHTKATYAKKIQKIEGKIDWNNSARKIIAQINGLYPKPGAWFELNNKRYKILKAKINKQSATIGEVIDEQMTIACGEN
;
A
#
# COMPACT_ATOMS: atom_id res chain seq x y z
N GLU A 1 -23.00 -2.11 -19.15
CA GLU A 1 -21.72 -2.73 -18.72
C GLU A 1 -21.91 -4.21 -18.33
N PHE A 2 -22.91 -4.53 -17.47
CA PHE A 2 -23.14 -5.91 -17.02
C PHE A 2 -23.44 -6.87 -18.18
N GLU A 3 -24.35 -6.54 -19.10
CA GLU A 3 -24.67 -7.39 -20.25
C GLU A 3 -23.45 -7.59 -21.15
N TYR A 4 -22.66 -6.56 -21.36
CA TYR A 4 -21.41 -6.66 -22.11
C TYR A 4 -20.41 -7.66 -21.46
N LEU A 5 -20.21 -7.57 -20.15
CA LEU A 5 -19.32 -8.52 -19.44
C LEU A 5 -19.83 -9.96 -19.52
N LYS A 6 -21.17 -10.15 -19.49
CA LYS A 6 -21.80 -11.47 -19.59
C LYS A 6 -21.57 -12.11 -20.97
N GLU A 7 -21.62 -11.31 -22.03
CA GLU A 7 -21.38 -11.79 -23.42
C GLU A 7 -19.94 -12.25 -23.64
N LEU A 8 -18.96 -11.75 -22.87
CA LEU A 8 -17.57 -12.11 -23.00
C LEU A 8 -17.24 -13.56 -22.57
N ASN A 9 -18.15 -14.25 -21.88
CA ASN A 9 -17.96 -15.63 -21.39
C ASN A 9 -16.61 -15.84 -20.70
N LEU A 10 -16.30 -15.01 -19.70
CA LEU A 10 -15.01 -14.89 -19.06
C LEU A 10 -14.58 -16.15 -18.30
N ASP A 11 -13.37 -16.64 -18.56
CA ASP A 11 -12.80 -17.75 -17.78
C ASP A 11 -12.24 -17.26 -16.46
N LEU A 12 -11.47 -16.18 -16.47
CA LEU A 12 -10.87 -15.54 -15.29
C LEU A 12 -10.82 -14.03 -15.49
N VAL A 13 -11.06 -13.25 -14.44
CA VAL A 13 -10.87 -11.80 -14.46
C VAL A 13 -9.72 -11.43 -13.54
N ILE A 14 -8.76 -10.68 -14.06
CA ILE A 14 -7.65 -10.15 -13.27
C ILE A 14 -7.98 -8.72 -12.86
N VAL A 15 -7.83 -8.43 -11.58
CA VAL A 15 -8.08 -7.10 -10.99
C VAL A 15 -6.82 -6.56 -10.35
N VAL A 16 -6.49 -5.32 -10.69
CA VAL A 16 -5.34 -4.61 -10.09
C VAL A 16 -5.78 -3.18 -9.80
N ALA A 17 -5.64 -2.73 -8.56
CA ALA A 17 -5.89 -1.35 -8.14
C ALA A 17 -7.25 -0.77 -8.58
N TYR A 18 -8.29 -1.56 -8.65
CA TYR A 18 -9.62 -1.13 -9.12
C TYR A 18 -10.32 -0.16 -8.15
N GLY A 19 -10.11 -0.34 -6.85
CA GLY A 19 -10.54 0.60 -5.81
C GLY A 19 -12.05 0.67 -5.53
N GLN A 20 -12.85 -0.24 -6.07
CA GLN A 20 -14.29 -0.34 -5.83
C GLN A 20 -14.68 -1.76 -5.46
N LEU A 21 -15.77 -1.90 -4.71
CA LEU A 21 -16.37 -3.21 -4.44
C LEU A 21 -17.06 -3.73 -5.69
N ILE A 22 -16.86 -5.01 -6.00
CA ILE A 22 -17.50 -5.70 -7.12
C ILE A 22 -18.67 -6.50 -6.57
N SER A 23 -19.86 -6.26 -7.10
CA SER A 23 -21.07 -6.95 -6.65
C SER A 23 -21.01 -8.44 -6.98
N LYS A 24 -21.67 -9.26 -6.14
CA LYS A 24 -21.76 -10.71 -6.37
C LYS A 24 -22.25 -11.04 -7.77
N LYS A 25 -23.24 -10.31 -8.28
CA LYS A 25 -23.78 -10.49 -9.65
C LYS A 25 -22.70 -10.40 -10.73
N ILE A 26 -21.67 -9.55 -10.54
CA ILE A 26 -20.54 -9.42 -11.46
C ILE A 26 -19.51 -10.52 -11.20
N LEU A 27 -19.23 -10.84 -9.93
CA LEU A 27 -18.27 -11.89 -9.57
C LEU A 27 -18.69 -13.26 -10.12
N ASP A 28 -20.00 -13.53 -10.21
CA ASP A 28 -20.56 -14.79 -10.70
C ASP A 28 -20.47 -14.92 -12.25
N LEU A 29 -20.01 -13.90 -12.98
CA LEU A 29 -19.86 -13.95 -14.45
C LEU A 29 -18.62 -14.71 -14.92
N SER A 30 -17.63 -14.93 -14.06
CA SER A 30 -16.40 -15.61 -14.42
C SER A 30 -16.34 -17.05 -13.90
N LYS A 31 -15.94 -18.00 -14.74
CA LYS A 31 -15.90 -19.43 -14.42
C LYS A 31 -14.90 -19.75 -13.29
N LYS A 32 -13.77 -19.08 -13.27
CA LYS A 32 -12.68 -19.24 -12.26
C LYS A 32 -12.69 -18.13 -11.21
N GLY A 33 -13.58 -17.13 -11.38
CA GLY A 33 -13.72 -16.00 -10.47
C GLY A 33 -12.84 -14.81 -10.83
N PHE A 34 -12.64 -13.92 -9.88
CA PHE A 34 -11.87 -12.69 -10.00
C PHE A 34 -10.60 -12.81 -9.15
N LEU A 35 -9.44 -12.77 -9.79
CA LEU A 35 -8.13 -12.82 -9.15
C LEU A 35 -7.61 -11.39 -8.97
N ASN A 36 -7.42 -10.95 -7.72
CA ASN A 36 -6.83 -9.66 -7.39
C ASN A 36 -5.36 -9.81 -7.01
N ILE A 37 -4.54 -8.87 -7.49
CA ILE A 37 -3.17 -8.69 -7.03
C ILE A 37 -3.18 -7.54 -6.03
N HIS A 38 -3.16 -7.90 -4.74
CA HIS A 38 -3.20 -6.93 -3.66
C HIS A 38 -1.79 -6.57 -3.19
N ALA A 39 -1.50 -5.27 -3.06
CA ALA A 39 -0.17 -4.74 -2.75
C ALA A 39 0.19 -4.83 -1.25
N SER A 40 -0.08 -5.97 -0.61
CA SER A 40 0.36 -6.29 0.74
C SER A 40 0.44 -7.80 0.97
N LEU A 41 1.04 -8.20 2.10
CA LEU A 41 1.00 -9.58 2.59
C LEU A 41 -0.28 -9.80 3.42
N LEU A 42 -1.41 -10.10 2.77
CA LEU A 42 -2.68 -10.36 3.42
C LEU A 42 -2.55 -11.43 4.53
N PRO A 43 -3.27 -11.29 5.65
CA PRO A 43 -4.39 -10.38 5.91
C PRO A 43 -4.01 -8.96 6.35
N LYS A 44 -2.72 -8.60 6.38
CA LYS A 44 -2.30 -7.23 6.71
C LYS A 44 -2.65 -6.26 5.58
N TRP A 45 -3.07 -5.05 5.97
CA TRP A 45 -3.28 -3.91 5.08
C TRP A 45 -4.35 -4.13 4.00
N ARG A 46 -5.49 -4.72 4.35
CA ARG A 46 -6.68 -4.73 3.49
C ARG A 46 -7.12 -3.30 3.20
N GLY A 47 -7.48 -2.98 1.96
CA GLY A 47 -8.05 -1.68 1.58
C GLY A 47 -7.20 -0.83 0.64
N ALA A 48 -7.43 0.48 0.67
CA ALA A 48 -7.11 1.38 -0.45
C ALA A 48 -5.65 1.84 -0.54
N ALA A 49 -4.86 1.77 0.55
CA ALA A 49 -3.51 2.36 0.58
C ALA A 49 -2.46 1.46 1.27
N PRO A 50 -2.35 0.16 0.90
CA PRO A 50 -1.46 -0.78 1.58
C PRO A 50 0.02 -0.36 1.50
N ILE A 51 0.47 0.16 0.38
CA ILE A 51 1.85 0.61 0.14
C ILE A 51 2.21 1.75 1.10
N GLN A 52 1.39 2.80 1.12
CA GLN A 52 1.63 3.95 2.00
C GLN A 52 1.57 3.54 3.47
N ARG A 53 0.58 2.74 3.85
CA ARG A 53 0.39 2.32 5.26
C ARG A 53 1.54 1.45 5.76
N SER A 54 2.13 0.59 4.94
CA SER A 54 3.30 -0.20 5.34
C SER A 54 4.52 0.70 5.66
N ILE A 55 4.78 1.73 4.84
CA ILE A 55 5.86 2.69 5.10
C ILE A 55 5.56 3.54 6.33
N LEU A 56 4.35 4.13 6.41
CA LEU A 56 3.92 4.96 7.54
C LEU A 56 4.03 4.24 8.89
N ASN A 57 3.92 2.91 8.89
CA ASN A 57 4.04 2.08 10.09
C ASN A 57 5.44 1.47 10.27
N ASN A 58 6.44 1.94 9.52
CA ASN A 58 7.83 1.48 9.60
C ASN A 58 7.96 -0.05 9.46
N GLU A 59 7.09 -0.69 8.67
CA GLU A 59 7.21 -2.13 8.38
C GLU A 59 8.54 -2.37 7.66
N LYS A 60 9.18 -3.50 7.96
CA LYS A 60 10.45 -3.89 7.31
C LYS A 60 10.22 -4.72 6.06
N LYS A 61 9.04 -5.30 5.93
CA LYS A 61 8.65 -6.12 4.78
C LYS A 61 7.22 -5.84 4.38
N THR A 62 6.97 -5.90 3.07
CA THR A 62 5.64 -5.97 2.48
C THR A 62 5.66 -6.96 1.33
N GLY A 63 4.72 -6.91 0.41
CA GLY A 63 4.70 -7.78 -0.75
C GLY A 63 3.42 -7.67 -1.54
N ILE A 64 3.16 -8.70 -2.34
CA ILE A 64 1.91 -8.86 -3.07
C ILE A 64 1.23 -10.15 -2.65
N SER A 65 -0.10 -10.18 -2.73
CA SER A 65 -0.93 -11.36 -2.51
C SER A 65 -1.85 -11.56 -3.71
N PHE A 66 -1.85 -12.78 -4.25
CA PHE A 66 -2.84 -13.22 -5.24
C PHE A 66 -4.02 -13.83 -4.50
N MET A 67 -5.19 -13.19 -4.58
CA MET A 67 -6.39 -13.57 -3.85
C MET A 67 -7.63 -13.61 -4.74
N LYS A 68 -8.60 -14.46 -4.44
CA LYS A 68 -9.93 -14.35 -5.01
C LYS A 68 -10.67 -13.16 -4.40
N ILE A 69 -11.39 -12.41 -5.23
CA ILE A 69 -12.27 -11.34 -4.73
C ILE A 69 -13.56 -11.99 -4.23
N ASP A 70 -13.99 -11.56 -3.05
CA ASP A 70 -15.31 -11.80 -2.49
C ASP A 70 -16.08 -10.48 -2.28
N GLU A 71 -17.25 -10.54 -1.65
CA GLU A 71 -18.09 -9.35 -1.41
C GLU A 71 -17.52 -8.41 -0.34
N LYS A 72 -16.56 -8.88 0.46
CA LYS A 72 -15.95 -8.11 1.55
C LYS A 72 -14.58 -7.59 1.12
N LEU A 73 -14.20 -6.46 1.69
CA LEU A 73 -12.96 -5.77 1.35
C LEU A 73 -11.72 -6.65 1.59
N ASP A 74 -11.08 -7.08 0.51
CA ASP A 74 -9.82 -7.83 0.45
C ASP A 74 -9.74 -9.01 1.45
N SER A 75 -10.88 -9.70 1.66
CA SER A 75 -11.01 -10.78 2.64
C SER A 75 -10.99 -12.18 2.05
N GLY A 76 -11.12 -12.31 0.74
CA GLY A 76 -11.19 -13.60 0.07
C GLY A 76 -9.91 -14.43 0.18
N PRO A 77 -9.98 -15.71 -0.18
CA PRO A 77 -8.89 -16.65 0.00
C PRO A 77 -7.69 -16.32 -0.90
N VAL A 78 -6.48 -16.60 -0.39
CA VAL A 78 -5.20 -16.26 -1.03
C VAL A 78 -4.54 -17.54 -1.54
N CYS A 79 -4.07 -17.54 -2.80
CA CYS A 79 -3.29 -18.66 -3.33
C CYS A 79 -1.79 -18.48 -3.14
N ASN A 80 -1.25 -17.28 -3.38
CA ASN A 80 0.19 -17.04 -3.25
C ASN A 80 0.49 -15.66 -2.66
N LYS A 81 1.65 -15.56 -1.99
CA LYS A 81 2.21 -14.31 -1.45
C LYS A 81 3.69 -14.24 -1.78
N TYR A 82 4.14 -13.08 -2.20
CA TYR A 82 5.55 -12.81 -2.50
C TYR A 82 5.99 -11.57 -1.73
N SER A 83 7.07 -11.68 -0.97
CA SER A 83 7.54 -10.60 -0.09
C SER A 83 8.69 -9.82 -0.69
N VAL A 84 8.79 -8.54 -0.33
CA VAL A 84 9.95 -7.68 -0.56
C VAL A 84 10.31 -6.94 0.72
N ASP A 85 11.58 -6.59 0.87
CA ASP A 85 12.04 -5.72 1.94
C ASP A 85 11.72 -4.25 1.63
N ILE A 86 11.32 -3.51 2.67
CA ILE A 86 11.19 -2.05 2.62
C ILE A 86 12.50 -1.48 3.16
N LEU A 87 13.26 -0.82 2.29
CA LEU A 87 14.52 -0.20 2.64
C LEU A 87 14.29 1.20 3.22
N ASP A 88 15.24 1.71 4.01
CA ASP A 88 15.09 3.02 4.66
C ASP A 88 14.96 4.19 3.66
N GLN A 89 15.52 4.03 2.45
CA GLN A 89 15.39 5.01 1.36
C GLN A 89 14.13 4.84 0.51
N ASP A 90 13.34 3.78 0.71
CA ASP A 90 12.12 3.57 -0.07
C ASP A 90 11.06 4.60 0.31
N ASN A 91 10.40 5.10 -0.70
CA ASN A 91 9.17 5.88 -0.58
C ASN A 91 8.00 5.14 -1.25
N ALA A 92 6.79 5.71 -1.19
CA ALA A 92 5.62 5.03 -1.74
C ALA A 92 5.71 4.83 -3.26
N GLU A 93 6.40 5.69 -3.98
CA GLU A 93 6.62 5.57 -5.42
C GLU A 93 7.58 4.41 -5.73
N THR A 94 8.79 4.41 -5.15
CA THR A 94 9.79 3.36 -5.39
C THR A 94 9.32 1.98 -4.91
N LEU A 95 8.57 1.93 -3.80
CA LEU A 95 7.98 0.68 -3.33
C LEU A 95 6.86 0.20 -4.26
N SER A 96 6.05 1.11 -4.81
CA SER A 96 5.03 0.78 -5.83
C SER A 96 5.66 0.19 -7.09
N GLU A 97 6.78 0.75 -7.56
CA GLU A 97 7.54 0.23 -8.69
C GLU A 97 8.07 -1.19 -8.42
N LYS A 98 8.67 -1.41 -7.25
CA LYS A 98 9.14 -2.75 -6.84
C LYS A 98 8.02 -3.78 -6.83
N LEU A 99 6.86 -3.43 -6.27
CA LEU A 99 5.71 -4.34 -6.21
C LEU A 99 5.07 -4.57 -7.58
N SER A 100 5.06 -3.56 -8.44
CA SER A 100 4.61 -3.68 -9.84
C SER A 100 5.52 -4.64 -10.62
N TYR A 101 6.84 -4.48 -10.50
CA TYR A 101 7.81 -5.38 -11.13
C TYR A 101 7.62 -6.83 -10.65
N LEU A 102 7.55 -7.04 -9.34
CA LEU A 102 7.29 -8.36 -8.75
C LEU A 102 5.96 -8.95 -9.25
N SER A 103 4.92 -8.12 -9.40
CA SER A 103 3.63 -8.57 -9.94
C SER A 103 3.76 -9.04 -11.40
N THR A 104 4.53 -8.33 -12.20
CA THR A 104 4.78 -8.68 -13.61
C THR A 104 5.53 -10.00 -13.72
N GLU A 105 6.50 -10.26 -12.84
CA GLU A 105 7.23 -11.55 -12.83
C GLU A 105 6.35 -12.74 -12.45
N LYS A 106 5.35 -12.51 -11.58
CA LYS A 106 4.57 -13.60 -10.95
C LYS A 106 3.20 -13.83 -11.57
N ILE A 107 2.69 -12.88 -12.38
CA ILE A 107 1.30 -12.93 -12.84
C ILE A 107 1.01 -14.14 -13.73
N LEU A 108 1.86 -14.45 -14.71
CA LEU A 108 1.60 -15.49 -15.69
C LEU A 108 1.49 -16.87 -15.04
N GLU A 109 2.44 -17.22 -14.16
CA GLU A 109 2.42 -18.46 -13.39
C GLU A 109 1.15 -18.58 -12.55
N ASN A 110 0.78 -17.52 -11.82
CA ASN A 110 -0.40 -17.57 -10.97
C ASN A 110 -1.70 -17.65 -11.77
N VAL A 111 -1.80 -16.97 -12.89
CA VAL A 111 -2.96 -17.04 -13.81
C VAL A 111 -3.09 -18.43 -14.40
N GLN A 112 -2.01 -19.01 -14.87
CA GLN A 112 -1.99 -20.35 -15.42
C GLN A 112 -2.46 -21.40 -14.40
N ASN A 113 -1.89 -21.38 -13.19
CA ASN A 113 -2.29 -22.29 -12.10
C ASN A 113 -3.78 -22.16 -11.74
N VAL A 114 -4.35 -20.92 -11.79
CA VAL A 114 -5.79 -20.74 -11.54
C VAL A 114 -6.64 -21.31 -12.67
N LEU A 115 -6.25 -21.10 -13.94
CA LEU A 115 -6.97 -21.62 -15.10
C LEU A 115 -6.96 -23.14 -15.16
N GLU A 116 -5.82 -23.78 -14.84
CA GLU A 116 -5.63 -25.21 -14.82
C GLU A 116 -6.25 -25.88 -13.57
N GLY A 117 -6.61 -25.09 -12.56
CA GLY A 117 -7.20 -25.59 -11.32
C GLY A 117 -6.19 -26.09 -10.31
N GLU A 118 -4.90 -25.80 -10.50
CA GLU A 118 -3.80 -26.16 -9.61
C GLU A 118 -3.57 -25.20 -8.46
N ALA A 119 -4.11 -23.97 -8.56
CA ALA A 119 -4.00 -22.97 -7.51
C ALA A 119 -4.73 -23.39 -6.23
N ILE A 120 -4.03 -23.53 -5.12
CA ILE A 120 -4.59 -23.85 -3.80
C ILE A 120 -4.91 -22.55 -3.05
N PHE A 121 -6.17 -22.21 -2.94
CA PHE A 121 -6.65 -21.06 -2.20
C PHE A 121 -6.86 -21.38 -0.73
N LYS A 122 -6.27 -20.57 0.16
CA LYS A 122 -6.38 -20.70 1.62
C LYS A 122 -7.11 -19.49 2.20
N GLU A 123 -8.06 -19.74 3.10
CA GLU A 123 -8.75 -18.68 3.82
C GLU A 123 -7.77 -17.83 4.63
N GLN A 124 -8.05 -16.54 4.71
CA GLN A 124 -7.25 -15.64 5.52
C GLN A 124 -7.61 -15.77 7.02
N ASP A 125 -6.61 -15.65 7.89
CA ASP A 125 -6.83 -15.50 9.34
C ASP A 125 -7.37 -14.09 9.62
N HIS A 126 -8.68 -13.97 9.73
CA HIS A 126 -9.35 -12.69 9.94
C HIS A 126 -9.00 -12.01 11.27
N THR A 127 -8.49 -12.75 12.26
CA THR A 127 -8.06 -12.19 13.56
C THR A 127 -6.79 -11.36 13.44
N LYS A 128 -6.00 -11.59 12.37
CA LYS A 128 -4.75 -10.86 12.08
C LYS A 128 -4.93 -9.76 11.04
N ALA A 129 -6.17 -9.49 10.62
CA ALA A 129 -6.42 -8.49 9.60
C ALA A 129 -6.15 -7.07 10.11
N THR A 130 -5.42 -6.29 9.32
CA THR A 130 -5.27 -4.85 9.50
C THR A 130 -5.76 -4.10 8.27
N TYR A 131 -6.08 -2.81 8.42
CA TYR A 131 -6.75 -2.06 7.36
C TYR A 131 -5.96 -0.84 6.91
N ALA A 132 -5.80 -0.72 5.60
CA ALA A 132 -5.13 0.37 4.92
C ALA A 132 -6.15 1.40 4.42
N LYS A 133 -6.65 2.25 5.33
CA LYS A 133 -7.57 3.34 4.97
C LYS A 133 -6.94 4.28 3.95
N LYS A 134 -7.78 4.81 3.03
CA LYS A 134 -7.39 5.83 2.06
C LYS A 134 -6.67 7.00 2.75
N ILE A 135 -5.57 7.44 2.16
CA ILE A 135 -4.79 8.56 2.68
C ILE A 135 -5.57 9.88 2.54
N GLN A 136 -5.64 10.63 3.64
CA GLN A 136 -6.25 11.95 3.68
C GLN A 136 -5.18 13.04 3.54
N LYS A 137 -5.50 14.16 2.87
CA LYS A 137 -4.56 15.28 2.69
C LYS A 137 -4.02 15.84 4.00
N ILE A 138 -4.82 15.81 5.06
CA ILE A 138 -4.42 16.30 6.39
C ILE A 138 -3.34 15.44 7.03
N GLU A 139 -3.26 14.15 6.71
CA GLU A 139 -2.21 13.25 7.20
C GLU A 139 -0.81 13.68 6.74
N GLY A 140 -0.73 14.56 5.73
CA GLY A 140 0.53 15.15 5.28
C GLY A 140 1.07 16.24 6.22
N LYS A 141 0.25 16.84 7.10
CA LYS A 141 0.74 17.85 8.03
C LYS A 141 1.70 17.25 9.04
N ILE A 142 2.94 17.76 9.06
CA ILE A 142 3.97 17.30 9.99
C ILE A 142 3.69 17.88 11.37
N ASP A 143 3.74 17.00 12.37
CA ASP A 143 3.78 17.37 13.78
C ASP A 143 5.21 17.07 14.29
N TRP A 144 5.96 18.12 14.58
CA TRP A 144 7.35 18.04 15.03
C TRP A 144 7.50 17.39 16.42
N ASN A 145 6.43 17.20 17.19
CA ASN A 145 6.46 16.42 18.42
C ASN A 145 6.64 14.91 18.19
N ASN A 146 6.45 14.44 16.95
CA ASN A 146 6.72 13.06 16.62
C ASN A 146 8.24 12.80 16.53
N SER A 147 8.64 11.53 16.69
CA SER A 147 10.03 11.11 16.49
C SER A 147 10.51 11.33 15.06
N ALA A 148 11.81 11.53 14.86
CA ALA A 148 12.44 11.67 13.55
C ALA A 148 12.09 10.49 12.62
N ARG A 149 12.08 9.26 13.14
CA ARG A 149 11.71 8.06 12.39
C ARG A 149 10.26 8.12 11.89
N LYS A 150 9.33 8.58 12.71
CA LYS A 150 7.92 8.71 12.33
C LYS A 150 7.72 9.80 11.27
N ILE A 151 8.44 10.91 11.39
CA ILE A 151 8.40 12.00 10.39
C ILE A 151 8.99 11.53 9.05
N ILE A 152 10.12 10.82 9.06
CA ILE A 152 10.68 10.23 7.82
C ILE A 152 9.71 9.23 7.19
N ALA A 153 9.09 8.36 7.98
CA ALA A 153 8.07 7.44 7.47
C ALA A 153 6.88 8.19 6.85
N GLN A 154 6.47 9.33 7.44
CA GLN A 154 5.43 10.19 6.88
C GLN A 154 5.86 10.82 5.55
N ILE A 155 7.09 11.36 5.46
CA ILE A 155 7.63 11.93 4.23
C ILE A 155 7.67 10.87 3.14
N ASN A 156 8.26 9.72 3.41
CA ASN A 156 8.42 8.64 2.45
C ASN A 156 7.09 7.99 2.06
N GLY A 157 6.24 7.68 3.05
CA GLY A 157 4.96 7.01 2.81
C GLY A 157 3.92 7.87 2.07
N LEU A 158 4.05 9.20 2.14
CA LEU A 158 3.15 10.12 1.46
C LEU A 158 3.73 10.72 0.17
N TYR A 159 4.98 10.43 -0.17
CA TYR A 159 5.60 10.85 -1.43
C TYR A 159 5.01 10.08 -2.62
N PRO A 160 4.79 10.71 -3.78
CA PRO A 160 4.83 12.15 -4.03
C PRO A 160 3.50 12.86 -3.67
N LYS A 161 2.44 12.10 -3.45
CA LYS A 161 1.07 12.60 -3.17
C LYS A 161 0.41 11.86 -2.02
N PRO A 162 -0.21 12.60 -1.06
CA PRO A 162 -0.37 14.07 -1.00
C PRO A 162 0.93 14.82 -0.69
N GLY A 163 1.98 14.14 -0.19
CA GLY A 163 3.22 14.67 0.31
C GLY A 163 3.11 15.13 1.77
N ALA A 164 4.23 15.04 2.50
CA ALA A 164 4.35 15.61 3.83
C ALA A 164 4.66 17.10 3.75
N TRP A 165 4.12 17.91 4.68
CA TRP A 165 4.21 19.36 4.64
C TRP A 165 4.11 19.98 6.03
N PHE A 166 4.65 21.20 6.15
CA PHE A 166 4.49 22.06 7.33
C PHE A 166 4.09 23.47 6.89
N GLU A 167 3.69 24.30 7.85
CA GLU A 167 3.35 25.70 7.63
C GLU A 167 4.35 26.60 8.33
N LEU A 168 4.82 27.62 7.61
CA LEU A 168 5.64 28.69 8.12
C LEU A 168 5.15 30.02 7.53
N ASN A 169 4.88 31.01 8.38
CA ASN A 169 4.36 32.33 7.98
C ASN A 169 3.14 32.23 7.04
N ASN A 170 2.18 31.36 7.38
CA ASN A 170 0.95 31.09 6.60
C ASN A 170 1.20 30.54 5.19
N LYS A 171 2.40 30.03 4.91
CA LYS A 171 2.74 29.36 3.66
C LYS A 171 3.01 27.89 3.93
N ARG A 172 2.54 27.03 3.00
CA ARG A 172 2.75 25.60 3.06
C ARG A 172 4.01 25.20 2.28
N TYR A 173 4.86 24.43 2.94
CA TYR A 173 6.09 23.88 2.36
C TYR A 173 6.02 22.36 2.38
N LYS A 174 6.24 21.71 1.24
CA LYS A 174 6.37 20.25 1.16
C LYS A 174 7.80 19.84 1.41
N ILE A 175 7.96 18.73 2.14
CA ILE A 175 9.25 18.04 2.26
C ILE A 175 9.21 16.82 1.34
N LEU A 176 10.10 16.79 0.37
CA LEU A 176 10.17 15.70 -0.61
C LEU A 176 11.11 14.59 -0.15
N LYS A 177 12.16 14.94 0.59
CA LYS A 177 13.15 14.00 1.12
C LYS A 177 13.78 14.58 2.37
N ALA A 178 14.07 13.73 3.33
CA ALA A 178 14.81 14.08 4.54
C ALA A 178 15.66 12.89 5.02
N LYS A 179 16.59 13.16 5.92
CA LYS A 179 17.40 12.16 6.61
C LYS A 179 17.43 12.47 8.12
N ILE A 180 17.62 11.46 8.94
CA ILE A 180 17.77 11.65 10.38
C ILE A 180 19.17 12.23 10.67
N ASN A 181 19.23 13.25 11.51
CA ASN A 181 20.43 13.79 12.12
C ASN A 181 20.37 13.59 13.65
N LYS A 182 21.50 13.48 14.30
CA LYS A 182 21.60 13.23 15.75
C LYS A 182 21.84 14.52 16.57
N GLN A 183 21.35 15.65 16.08
CA GLN A 183 21.42 16.92 16.81
C GLN A 183 20.15 17.12 17.63
N SER A 184 20.27 17.76 18.78
CA SER A 184 19.15 18.07 19.68
C SER A 184 19.02 19.58 19.86
N ALA A 185 17.78 20.07 19.84
CA ALA A 185 17.41 21.44 20.10
C ALA A 185 15.94 21.50 20.58
N THR A 186 15.38 22.68 20.72
CA THR A 186 13.95 22.83 21.04
C THR A 186 13.10 22.31 19.87
N ILE A 187 12.07 21.52 20.18
CA ILE A 187 11.19 20.92 19.16
C ILE A 187 10.66 22.00 18.20
N GLY A 188 10.81 21.77 16.91
CA GLY A 188 10.41 22.68 15.83
C GLY A 188 11.47 23.76 15.50
N GLU A 189 12.58 23.82 16.22
CA GLU A 189 13.67 24.75 15.95
C GLU A 189 14.49 24.30 14.73
N VAL A 190 14.87 25.26 13.89
CA VAL A 190 15.80 25.06 12.79
C VAL A 190 17.21 25.25 13.32
N ILE A 191 18.02 24.19 13.29
CA ILE A 191 19.31 24.13 13.97
C ILE A 191 20.44 24.72 13.11
N ASP A 192 20.34 24.59 11.80
CA ASP A 192 21.42 24.95 10.86
C ASP A 192 20.88 25.44 9.50
N GLU A 193 21.79 25.93 8.65
CA GLU A 193 21.48 26.42 7.30
C GLU A 193 21.04 25.29 6.33
N GLN A 194 21.21 24.02 6.71
CA GLN A 194 20.79 22.85 5.94
C GLN A 194 19.35 22.44 6.26
N MET A 195 18.62 23.27 7.01
CA MET A 195 17.25 23.04 7.44
C MET A 195 17.09 21.78 8.32
N THR A 196 18.07 21.51 9.19
CA THR A 196 17.90 20.50 10.23
C THR A 196 16.87 21.01 11.24
N ILE A 197 15.81 20.26 11.45
CA ILE A 197 14.69 20.64 12.33
C ILE A 197 14.64 19.67 13.50
N ALA A 198 14.64 20.19 14.72
CA ALA A 198 14.50 19.38 15.93
C ALA A 198 13.09 18.80 16.05
N CYS A 199 13.00 17.54 16.47
CA CYS A 199 11.72 16.84 16.64
C CYS A 199 11.69 16.04 17.95
N GLY A 200 10.54 15.38 18.27
CA GLY A 200 10.22 14.91 19.62
C GLY A 200 11.13 13.81 20.18
N GLU A 201 11.61 12.89 19.33
CA GLU A 201 12.59 11.85 19.72
C GLU A 201 13.49 11.52 18.53
N ASN A 202 14.75 11.16 18.82
CA ASN A 202 15.74 10.78 17.83
C ASN A 202 15.46 9.41 17.17
#